data_34be14008df9e225f10ab49bfc7567d5
#
_entry.id   34be14008df9e225f10ab49bfc7567d5
#
_cell.length_a   1.000
_cell.length_b   1.000
_cell.length_c   1.000
_cell.angle_alpha   90.00
_cell.angle_beta   90.00
_cell.angle_gamma   90.00
#
_symmetry.space_group_name_H-M   'P 1'
#
loop_
_entity.id
_entity.type
_entity.pdbx_description
1 polymer ?
#
loop_
_entity_poly.entity_id
_entity_poly.type
_entity_poly.pdbx_seq_one_letter_code
_entity_poly.pdbx_strand_id
1 'polypeptide(L)'
;MSIAGSVTGISAGLAAIAKKIQAGERITPNECLMLFEEGSLPFLGSLANSVRERLHGDKTYFNRNFHIEPTNVCVFSCHFCSYSRLYAHREEGWELSIEDMMNMVRKYDGQPVTEV
;
A
#
# COMPACT_ATOMS: atom_id res chain seq x y z
N MET A 1 15.37 -15.21 17.43
CA MET A 1 16.68 -14.88 16.83
C MET A 1 17.08 -13.50 17.32
N SER A 2 18.09 -13.41 18.20
CA SER A 2 18.48 -12.16 18.85
C SER A 2 19.28 -11.30 17.87
N ILE A 3 18.75 -10.14 17.48
CA ILE A 3 19.46 -9.18 16.64
C ILE A 3 20.33 -8.31 17.55
N ALA A 4 21.43 -8.86 18.04
CA ALA A 4 22.53 -8.10 18.65
C ALA A 4 23.54 -7.72 17.57
N GLY A 5 23.09 -7.06 16.52
CA GLY A 5 23.96 -6.36 15.58
C GLY A 5 24.25 -4.97 16.14
N SER A 6 25.53 -4.68 16.42
CA SER A 6 26.02 -3.37 16.85
C SER A 6 25.55 -2.25 15.93
N VAL A 7 24.55 -1.49 16.35
CA VAL A 7 24.07 -0.30 15.65
C VAL A 7 24.83 0.90 16.22
N THR A 8 26.06 1.07 15.75
CA THR A 8 26.82 2.28 15.98
C THR A 8 26.20 3.42 15.14
N GLY A 9 25.51 4.37 15.82
CA GLY A 9 25.03 5.59 15.18
C GLY A 9 23.53 5.91 15.32
N ILE A 10 22.77 5.15 16.12
CA ILE A 10 21.36 5.49 16.39
C ILE A 10 21.30 6.48 17.56
N SER A 11 20.52 7.57 17.38
CA SER A 11 20.28 8.55 18.46
C SER A 11 19.55 7.88 19.64
N ALA A 12 19.74 8.42 20.84
CA ALA A 12 19.08 7.92 22.06
C ALA A 12 17.54 7.98 21.90
N GLY A 13 17.02 8.98 21.18
CA GLY A 13 15.60 9.12 20.85
C GLY A 13 15.10 7.96 20.01
N LEU A 14 15.78 7.66 18.90
CA LEU A 14 15.42 6.53 18.04
C LEU A 14 15.50 5.19 18.75
N ALA A 15 16.49 5.00 19.63
CA ALA A 15 16.63 3.79 20.43
C ALA A 15 15.47 3.62 21.43
N ALA A 16 14.98 4.72 22.05
CA ALA A 16 13.84 4.69 22.95
C ALA A 16 12.54 4.32 22.17
N ILE A 17 12.35 4.90 20.99
CA ILE A 17 11.20 4.58 20.12
C ILE A 17 11.26 3.10 19.68
N ALA A 18 12.42 2.58 19.33
CA ALA A 18 12.59 1.17 18.97
C ALA A 18 12.18 0.23 20.11
N LYS A 19 12.58 0.51 21.36
CA LYS A 19 12.16 -0.26 22.53
C LYS A 19 10.65 -0.25 22.70
N LYS A 20 10.02 0.90 22.55
CA LYS A 20 8.56 1.07 22.61
C LYS A 20 7.84 0.22 21.55
N ILE A 21 8.31 0.26 20.30
CA ILE A 21 7.78 -0.56 19.21
C ILE A 21 7.95 -2.06 19.51
N GLN A 22 9.11 -2.47 20.01
CA GLN A 22 9.38 -3.87 20.38
C GLN A 22 8.48 -4.35 21.53
N ALA A 23 8.15 -3.46 22.48
CA ALA A 23 7.19 -3.72 23.55
C ALA A 23 5.73 -3.80 23.04
N GLY A 24 5.47 -3.48 21.78
CA GLY A 24 4.11 -3.47 21.21
C GLY A 24 3.33 -2.20 21.53
N GLU A 25 3.97 -1.19 22.07
CA GLU A 25 3.34 0.07 22.39
C GLU A 25 3.20 0.95 21.15
N ARG A 26 2.11 1.73 21.12
CA ARG A 26 1.86 2.67 20.02
C ARG A 26 2.75 3.90 20.11
N ILE A 27 3.38 4.25 19.01
CA ILE A 27 4.17 5.49 18.91
C ILE A 27 3.25 6.71 18.75
N THR A 28 3.72 7.86 19.22
CA THR A 28 3.05 9.15 19.04
C THR A 28 3.33 9.75 17.67
N PRO A 29 2.57 10.76 17.21
CA PRO A 29 2.87 11.47 15.96
C PRO A 29 4.27 12.08 15.92
N ASN A 30 4.76 12.65 17.03
CA ASN A 30 6.10 13.23 17.12
C ASN A 30 7.20 12.16 17.02
N GLU A 31 6.99 10.99 17.64
CA GLU A 31 7.91 9.86 17.50
C GLU A 31 7.93 9.31 16.07
N CYS A 32 6.79 9.29 15.40
CA CYS A 32 6.70 8.93 13.99
C CYS A 32 7.46 9.92 13.10
N LEU A 33 7.33 11.22 13.35
CA LEU A 33 8.07 12.25 12.63
C LEU A 33 9.58 12.11 12.84
N MET A 34 10.04 11.87 14.07
CA MET A 34 11.43 11.62 14.37
C MET A 34 11.98 10.38 13.65
N LEU A 35 11.20 9.31 13.57
CA LEU A 35 11.57 8.12 12.78
C LEU A 35 11.73 8.47 11.29
N PHE A 36 10.83 9.28 10.75
CA PHE A 36 10.87 9.68 9.35
C PHE A 36 12.06 10.59 9.01
N GLU A 37 12.40 11.53 9.90
CA GLU A 37 13.45 12.52 9.68
C GLU A 37 14.86 11.97 9.96
N GLU A 38 15.01 11.14 11.00
CA GLU A 38 16.32 10.71 11.50
C GLU A 38 16.62 9.21 11.24
N GLY A 39 15.57 8.41 11.00
CA GLY A 39 15.70 6.96 10.85
C GLY A 39 16.30 6.56 9.52
N SER A 40 17.39 5.79 9.52
CA SER A 40 17.88 5.18 8.28
C SER A 40 16.92 4.12 7.76
N LEU A 41 16.83 3.96 6.43
CA LEU A 41 15.95 2.97 5.81
C LEU A 41 16.14 1.54 6.33
N PRO A 42 17.37 1.03 6.53
CA PRO A 42 17.57 -0.29 7.14
C PRO A 42 17.04 -0.39 8.57
N PHE A 43 17.19 0.67 9.37
CA PHE A 43 16.67 0.71 10.74
C PHE A 43 15.14 0.67 10.74
N LEU A 44 14.49 1.51 9.94
CA LEU A 44 13.03 1.55 9.79
C LEU A 44 12.49 0.21 9.26
N GLY A 45 13.14 -0.36 8.26
CA GLY A 45 12.78 -1.65 7.70
C GLY A 45 12.86 -2.79 8.72
N SER A 46 13.90 -2.80 9.58
CA SER A 46 14.03 -3.76 10.66
C SER A 46 12.91 -3.64 11.69
N LEU A 47 12.54 -2.42 12.09
CA LEU A 47 11.43 -2.19 13.02
C LEU A 47 10.08 -2.59 12.40
N ALA A 48 9.83 -2.19 11.16
CA ALA A 48 8.61 -2.54 10.45
C ALA A 48 8.48 -4.06 10.30
N ASN A 49 9.56 -4.75 9.93
CA ASN A 49 9.56 -6.21 9.81
C ASN A 49 9.28 -6.89 11.15
N SER A 50 9.84 -6.39 12.27
CA SER A 50 9.56 -6.96 13.58
C SER A 50 8.08 -6.85 13.99
N VAL A 51 7.42 -5.75 13.60
CA VAL A 51 5.98 -5.58 13.80
C VAL A 51 5.20 -6.53 12.90
N ARG A 52 5.57 -6.62 11.61
CA ARG A 52 4.95 -7.53 10.65
C ARG A 52 5.02 -9.00 11.14
N GLU A 53 6.20 -9.45 11.54
CA GLU A 53 6.40 -10.82 12.02
C GLU A 53 5.60 -11.11 13.29
N ARG A 54 5.49 -10.15 14.19
CA ARG A 54 4.66 -10.29 15.40
C ARG A 54 3.17 -10.44 15.06
N LEU A 55 2.68 -9.74 14.04
CA LEU A 55 1.26 -9.75 13.65
C LEU A 55 0.89 -10.92 12.75
N HIS A 56 1.78 -11.34 11.86
CA HIS A 56 1.47 -12.26 10.77
C HIS A 56 2.40 -13.48 10.67
N GLY A 57 3.41 -13.57 11.55
CA GLY A 57 4.43 -14.62 11.45
C GLY A 57 5.22 -14.50 10.15
N ASP A 58 5.40 -15.61 9.47
CA ASP A 58 6.08 -15.72 8.17
C ASP A 58 5.11 -15.56 6.97
N LYS A 59 3.84 -15.29 7.23
CA LYS A 59 2.82 -15.15 6.19
C LYS A 59 2.87 -13.77 5.54
N THR A 60 2.70 -13.76 4.23
CA THR A 60 2.50 -12.57 3.43
C THR A 60 1.16 -12.70 2.71
N TYR A 61 0.36 -11.64 2.76
CA TYR A 61 -0.94 -11.58 2.10
C TYR A 61 -0.84 -10.68 0.88
N PHE A 62 -1.53 -11.05 -0.18
CA PHE A 62 -1.63 -10.22 -1.38
C PHE A 62 -3.00 -10.42 -2.03
N ASN A 63 -3.45 -9.40 -2.73
CA ASN A 63 -4.62 -9.47 -3.59
C ASN A 63 -4.19 -9.70 -5.03
N ARG A 64 -4.90 -10.58 -5.71
CA ARG A 64 -4.83 -10.73 -7.16
C ARG A 64 -6.17 -10.27 -7.72
N ASN A 65 -6.23 -9.01 -8.03
CA ASN A 65 -7.42 -8.35 -8.55
C ASN A 65 -7.20 -7.85 -9.98
N PHE A 66 -8.30 -7.60 -10.67
CA PHE A 66 -8.32 -6.83 -11.92
C PHE A 66 -9.50 -5.86 -11.88
N HIS A 67 -9.46 -4.87 -12.75
CA HIS A 67 -10.49 -3.85 -12.80
C HIS A 67 -11.33 -4.01 -14.05
N ILE A 68 -12.64 -3.82 -13.90
CA ILE A 68 -13.56 -3.62 -15.01
C ILE A 68 -14.01 -2.16 -14.94
N GLU A 69 -13.53 -1.38 -15.87
CA GLU A 69 -13.88 0.03 -15.97
C GLU A 69 -14.81 0.22 -17.16
N PRO A 70 -16.12 0.41 -16.91
CA PRO A 70 -17.11 0.46 -18.00
C PRO A 70 -16.89 1.64 -18.93
N THR A 71 -16.37 2.74 -18.42
CA THR A 71 -16.13 3.97 -19.16
C THR A 71 -15.10 4.85 -18.47
N ASN A 72 -14.40 5.70 -19.21
CA ASN A 72 -13.63 6.81 -18.65
C ASN A 72 -14.37 8.16 -18.74
N VAL A 73 -15.62 8.19 -19.23
CA VAL A 73 -16.43 9.40 -19.25
C VAL A 73 -16.95 9.69 -17.84
N CYS A 74 -16.71 10.89 -17.32
CA CYS A 74 -17.03 11.26 -15.94
C CYS A 74 -17.68 12.64 -15.86
N VAL A 75 -18.57 12.81 -14.89
CA VAL A 75 -19.19 14.13 -14.59
C VAL A 75 -18.37 14.97 -13.64
N PHE A 76 -17.36 14.38 -12.97
CA PHE A 76 -16.52 15.04 -11.98
C PHE A 76 -15.18 15.50 -12.57
N SER A 77 -14.71 16.67 -12.13
CA SER A 77 -13.44 17.28 -12.55
C SER A 77 -12.38 17.18 -11.42
N CYS A 78 -12.04 15.98 -11.01
CA CYS A 78 -11.06 15.77 -9.94
C CYS A 78 -9.64 16.16 -10.40
N HIS A 79 -8.93 16.97 -9.63
CA HIS A 79 -7.57 17.42 -9.96
C HIS A 79 -6.55 16.28 -10.11
N PHE A 80 -6.77 15.16 -9.42
CA PHE A 80 -5.90 13.98 -9.48
C PHE A 80 -6.14 13.06 -10.68
N CYS A 81 -7.29 13.18 -11.33
CA CYS A 81 -7.73 12.20 -12.31
C CYS A 81 -7.20 12.55 -13.70
N SER A 82 -6.13 11.89 -14.11
CA SER A 82 -5.65 11.93 -15.51
C SER A 82 -6.39 10.95 -16.44
N TYR A 83 -7.18 10.05 -15.88
CA TYR A 83 -7.89 8.98 -16.59
C TYR A 83 -9.20 9.44 -17.21
N SER A 84 -9.98 10.24 -16.49
CA SER A 84 -11.32 10.63 -16.91
C SER A 84 -11.33 11.62 -18.08
N ARG A 85 -12.39 11.52 -18.89
CA ARG A 85 -12.83 12.56 -19.83
C ARG A 85 -14.12 13.15 -19.30
N LEU A 86 -14.19 14.48 -19.23
CA LEU A 86 -15.41 15.16 -18.78
C LEU A 86 -16.56 14.86 -19.75
N TYR A 87 -17.76 14.74 -19.20
CA TYR A 87 -18.96 14.48 -20.01
C TYR A 87 -19.14 15.50 -21.14
N ALA A 88 -18.69 16.74 -20.96
CA ALA A 88 -18.69 17.77 -22.02
C ALA A 88 -17.77 17.43 -23.20
N HIS A 89 -16.81 16.53 -23.00
CA HIS A 89 -15.84 16.04 -24.00
C HIS A 89 -15.90 14.52 -24.12
N ARG A 90 -17.10 13.94 -23.98
CA ARG A 90 -17.29 12.46 -23.98
C ARG A 90 -16.88 11.79 -25.27
N GLU A 91 -16.83 12.53 -26.37
CA GLU A 91 -16.35 12.06 -27.68
C GLU A 91 -14.86 11.68 -27.68
N GLU A 92 -14.10 12.19 -26.70
CA GLU A 92 -12.70 11.81 -26.47
C GLU A 92 -12.58 10.61 -25.52
N GLY A 93 -13.69 10.18 -24.95
CA GLY A 93 -13.77 9.06 -24.02
C GLY A 93 -14.08 7.75 -24.71
N TRP A 94 -14.28 6.72 -23.88
CA TRP A 94 -14.70 5.41 -24.34
C TRP A 94 -15.70 4.79 -23.36
N GLU A 95 -16.50 3.88 -23.86
CA GLU A 95 -17.44 3.07 -23.10
C GLU A 95 -17.32 1.62 -23.58
N LEU A 96 -17.36 0.67 -22.64
CA LEU A 96 -17.34 -0.75 -22.92
C LEU A 96 -18.78 -1.28 -23.03
N SER A 97 -18.99 -2.18 -23.96
CA SER A 97 -20.22 -2.97 -23.99
C SER A 97 -20.21 -4.01 -22.85
N ILE A 98 -21.39 -4.53 -22.51
CA ILE A 98 -21.51 -5.64 -21.56
C ILE A 98 -20.69 -6.85 -22.02
N GLU A 99 -20.68 -7.12 -23.33
CA GLU A 99 -19.91 -8.25 -23.89
C GLU A 99 -18.40 -8.04 -23.73
N ASP A 100 -17.89 -6.82 -23.90
CA ASP A 100 -16.48 -6.50 -23.66
C ASP A 100 -16.10 -6.74 -22.19
N MET A 101 -16.94 -6.26 -21.26
CA MET A 101 -16.74 -6.49 -19.83
C MET A 101 -16.77 -7.99 -19.49
N MET A 102 -17.72 -8.75 -20.05
CA MET A 102 -17.77 -10.19 -19.85
C MET A 102 -16.58 -10.92 -20.44
N ASN A 103 -16.05 -10.46 -21.56
CA ASN A 103 -14.81 -11.00 -22.14
C ASN A 103 -13.60 -10.71 -21.27
N MET A 104 -13.55 -9.58 -20.57
CA MET A 104 -12.50 -9.32 -19.57
C MET A 104 -12.57 -10.32 -18.41
N VAL A 105 -13.76 -10.60 -17.87
CA VAL A 105 -13.96 -11.62 -16.81
C VAL A 105 -13.52 -12.99 -17.29
N ARG A 106 -13.93 -13.43 -18.47
CA ARG A 106 -13.62 -14.75 -19.05
C ARG A 106 -12.12 -15.00 -19.19
N LYS A 107 -11.29 -13.95 -19.38
CA LYS A 107 -9.83 -14.08 -19.44
C LYS A 107 -9.22 -14.59 -18.13
N TYR A 108 -9.92 -14.40 -17.02
CA TYR A 108 -9.49 -14.81 -15.69
C TYR A 108 -10.20 -16.07 -15.19
N ASP A 109 -11.02 -16.71 -16.04
CA ASP A 109 -11.68 -17.96 -15.68
C ASP A 109 -10.65 -19.04 -15.33
N GLY A 110 -10.91 -19.75 -14.21
CA GLY A 110 -9.98 -20.73 -13.64
C GLY A 110 -8.72 -20.16 -12.98
N GLN A 111 -8.54 -18.83 -12.91
CA GLN A 111 -7.42 -18.22 -12.21
C GLN A 111 -7.82 -17.82 -10.77
N PRO A 112 -6.88 -17.87 -9.81
CA PRO A 112 -7.16 -17.51 -8.43
C PRO A 112 -7.24 -16.00 -8.26
N VAL A 113 -8.34 -15.39 -8.72
CA VAL A 113 -8.65 -13.98 -8.52
C VAL A 113 -9.30 -13.81 -7.16
N THR A 114 -8.88 -12.80 -6.40
CA THR A 114 -9.38 -12.49 -5.07
C THR A 114 -10.56 -11.53 -5.11
N GLU A 115 -10.53 -10.59 -6.04
CA GLU A 115 -11.57 -9.56 -6.18
C GLU A 115 -11.55 -8.91 -7.57
N VAL A 116 -12.68 -8.27 -7.91
CA VAL A 116 -12.92 -7.53 -9.15
C VAL A 116 -13.36 -6.11 -8.83
#